data_dd08b7f8f6d3867d96ca7eb33d05cca2
#
_entry.id   dd08b7f8f6d3867d96ca7eb33d05cca2
#
_cell.length_a   1.000
_cell.length_b   1.000
_cell.length_c   1.000
_cell.angle_alpha   90.00
_cell.angle_beta   90.00
_cell.angle_gamma   90.00
#
_symmetry.space_group_name_H-M   'P 1'
#
loop_
_entity.id
_entity.type
_entity.pdbx_description
1 polymer ?
#
loop_
_entity_poly.entity_id
_entity_poly.type
_entity_poly.pdbx_seq_one_letter_code
_entity_poly.pdbx_strand_id
1 'polypeptide(L)'
;MNLHEYQGKELFAKFGLPVSKNRVITSADDAVDACRDIGGNKWVVKAQVHAGGRGKAGGVKLVSTPEEAVEFANHWLGKRLITYQTDSNGQLVNSILVEECTDIAKELYLSAVVDRGTQRIVFIGSSEGGVNIEEVAENTPEKIIYEPIDPLTGPMDFQSRKISKVLGLDGEQSKQFSKMLPQLTDLFVTHDLSLLEINPLVITQGGKLHCLDAKINIDSNALYRQPEIQAMHDPSQEDPRESEAALNDLSYVSLDGNIGCMVNGAGLAMGTMDTIKYFDGSPANFLDVGGTATQDRVSKAFKLILADPEVRVVLVNIFGGIVRCDLIAEGILAAIKEVGVSIPVVVRLEGNNADIGSNILAESSAEIVSLNNLEDAAKKAVELSK
;
A
#
# COMPACT_ATOMS: atom_id res chain seq x y z
N MET A 1 -1.89 -1.84 5.80
CA MET A 1 -2.89 -2.69 5.13
C MET A 1 -3.89 -1.81 4.41
N ASN A 2 -4.16 -2.08 3.12
CA ASN A 2 -5.13 -1.34 2.32
C ASN A 2 -6.50 -2.02 2.39
N LEU A 3 -7.57 -1.23 2.29
CA LEU A 3 -8.93 -1.74 2.15
C LEU A 3 -9.46 -1.54 0.72
N HIS A 4 -10.34 -2.42 0.26
CA HIS A 4 -11.14 -2.18 -0.93
C HIS A 4 -12.11 -1.02 -0.70
N GLU A 5 -12.53 -0.33 -1.75
CA GLU A 5 -13.49 0.78 -1.68
C GLU A 5 -14.78 0.39 -0.93
N TYR A 6 -15.34 -0.81 -1.21
CA TYR A 6 -16.57 -1.24 -0.54
C TYR A 6 -16.39 -1.42 0.96
N GLN A 7 -15.23 -1.93 1.42
CA GLN A 7 -14.91 -2.07 2.84
C GLN A 7 -14.77 -0.70 3.50
N GLY A 8 -14.11 0.25 2.83
CA GLY A 8 -14.04 1.64 3.28
C GLY A 8 -15.42 2.28 3.40
N LYS A 9 -16.32 2.04 2.44
CA LYS A 9 -17.71 2.53 2.51
C LYS A 9 -18.54 1.88 3.60
N GLU A 10 -18.31 0.61 3.91
CA GLU A 10 -18.93 -0.05 5.07
C GLU A 10 -18.52 0.64 6.38
N LEU A 11 -17.24 0.97 6.52
CA LEU A 11 -16.77 1.75 7.67
C LEU A 11 -17.39 3.13 7.72
N PHE A 12 -17.45 3.84 6.59
CA PHE A 12 -18.13 5.14 6.51
C PHE A 12 -19.59 5.05 6.97
N ALA A 13 -20.33 4.05 6.50
CA ALA A 13 -21.72 3.83 6.90
C ALA A 13 -21.88 3.53 8.40
N LYS A 14 -20.97 2.71 8.98
CA LYS A 14 -20.94 2.40 10.42
C LYS A 14 -20.74 3.66 11.27
N PHE A 15 -19.97 4.64 10.76
CA PHE A 15 -19.72 5.93 11.43
C PHE A 15 -20.75 7.01 11.05
N GLY A 16 -21.83 6.65 10.32
CA GLY A 16 -22.91 7.57 9.98
C GLY A 16 -22.59 8.55 8.87
N LEU A 17 -21.54 8.31 8.09
CA LEU A 17 -21.19 9.10 6.92
C LEU A 17 -22.08 8.74 5.72
N PRO A 18 -22.43 9.72 4.87
CA PRO A 18 -23.32 9.49 3.74
C PRO A 18 -22.62 8.74 2.61
N VAL A 19 -23.07 7.52 2.33
CA VAL A 19 -22.60 6.67 1.22
C VAL A 19 -23.80 6.14 0.44
N SER A 20 -23.61 5.82 -0.84
CA SER A 20 -24.63 5.21 -1.70
C SER A 20 -24.94 3.79 -1.27
N LYS A 21 -26.17 3.34 -1.54
CA LYS A 21 -26.51 1.91 -1.46
C LYS A 21 -25.63 1.16 -2.44
N ASN A 22 -25.06 0.08 -1.98
CA ASN A 22 -24.14 -0.72 -2.78
C ASN A 22 -24.24 -2.20 -2.44
N ARG A 23 -23.75 -3.04 -3.34
CA ARG A 23 -23.58 -4.47 -3.15
C ARG A 23 -22.35 -4.97 -3.88
N VAL A 24 -21.52 -5.74 -3.21
CA VAL A 24 -20.35 -6.40 -3.81
C VAL A 24 -20.79 -7.74 -4.39
N ILE A 25 -20.26 -8.04 -5.58
CA ILE A 25 -20.46 -9.32 -6.25
C ILE A 25 -19.10 -9.93 -6.62
N THR A 26 -19.02 -11.25 -6.56
CA THR A 26 -17.85 -12.06 -6.97
C THR A 26 -18.16 -12.96 -8.17
N SER A 27 -19.43 -12.98 -8.59
CA SER A 27 -19.89 -13.64 -9.81
C SER A 27 -20.71 -12.67 -10.66
N ALA A 28 -20.60 -12.79 -11.98
CA ALA A 28 -21.41 -11.99 -12.91
C ALA A 28 -22.91 -12.33 -12.79
N ASP A 29 -23.24 -13.55 -12.39
CA ASP A 29 -24.63 -13.99 -12.21
C ASP A 29 -25.36 -13.22 -11.09
N ASP A 30 -24.61 -12.69 -10.12
CA ASP A 30 -25.16 -11.90 -8.99
C ASP A 30 -25.51 -10.45 -9.40
N ALA A 31 -25.06 -9.97 -10.57
CA ALA A 31 -25.18 -8.56 -10.95
C ALA A 31 -26.64 -8.11 -11.11
N VAL A 32 -27.51 -8.98 -11.65
CA VAL A 32 -28.94 -8.67 -11.81
C VAL A 32 -29.62 -8.50 -10.44
N ASP A 33 -29.32 -9.40 -9.51
CA ASP A 33 -29.88 -9.34 -8.16
C ASP A 33 -29.32 -8.14 -7.39
N ALA A 34 -28.04 -7.80 -7.58
CA ALA A 34 -27.45 -6.60 -6.98
C ALA A 34 -28.16 -5.32 -7.45
N CYS A 35 -28.37 -5.17 -8.76
CA CYS A 35 -29.12 -4.03 -9.31
C CYS A 35 -30.55 -3.95 -8.76
N ARG A 36 -31.23 -5.11 -8.63
CA ARG A 36 -32.58 -5.18 -8.07
C ARG A 36 -32.64 -4.76 -6.60
N ASP A 37 -31.70 -5.24 -5.78
CA ASP A 37 -31.65 -4.95 -4.35
C ASP A 37 -31.34 -3.47 -4.07
N ILE A 38 -30.46 -2.88 -4.87
CA ILE A 38 -30.13 -1.46 -4.79
C ILE A 38 -31.33 -0.61 -5.22
N GLY A 39 -32.06 -1.05 -6.24
CA GLY A 39 -33.17 -0.32 -6.85
C GLY A 39 -32.69 0.76 -7.82
N GLY A 40 -33.63 1.62 -8.25
CA GLY A 40 -33.30 2.67 -9.22
C GLY A 40 -33.31 2.17 -10.66
N ASN A 41 -32.72 2.96 -11.57
CA ASN A 41 -32.66 2.70 -13.02
C ASN A 41 -31.28 2.97 -13.63
N LYS A 42 -30.31 3.33 -12.82
CA LYS A 42 -28.90 3.55 -13.21
C LYS A 42 -28.00 3.16 -12.04
N TRP A 43 -26.91 2.52 -12.37
CA TRP A 43 -25.92 2.07 -11.38
C TRP A 43 -24.51 2.39 -11.86
N VAL A 44 -23.58 2.46 -10.94
CA VAL A 44 -22.16 2.52 -11.24
C VAL A 44 -21.55 1.18 -10.84
N VAL A 45 -20.85 0.54 -11.76
CA VAL A 45 -20.11 -0.71 -11.53
C VAL A 45 -18.63 -0.41 -11.48
N LYS A 46 -17.94 -0.90 -10.43
CA LYS A 46 -16.55 -0.55 -10.13
C LYS A 46 -15.73 -1.81 -9.82
N ALA A 47 -14.70 -2.06 -10.60
CA ALA A 47 -13.72 -3.10 -10.28
C ALA A 47 -13.02 -2.78 -8.95
N GLN A 48 -12.89 -3.77 -8.06
CA GLN A 48 -12.28 -3.60 -6.75
C GLN A 48 -10.82 -4.04 -6.78
N VAL A 49 -9.94 -3.07 -6.72
CA VAL A 49 -8.48 -3.24 -6.63
C VAL A 49 -7.90 -2.16 -5.71
N HIS A 50 -6.73 -2.41 -5.12
CA HIS A 50 -6.05 -1.47 -4.21
C HIS A 50 -5.28 -0.35 -4.96
N ALA A 51 -5.69 0.01 -6.16
CA ALA A 51 -5.09 1.06 -6.97
C ALA A 51 -6.09 2.15 -7.34
N GLY A 52 -5.62 3.39 -7.38
CA GLY A 52 -6.36 4.53 -7.93
C GLY A 52 -6.35 4.55 -9.46
N GLY A 53 -7.10 5.50 -10.05
CA GLY A 53 -7.14 5.66 -11.51
C GLY A 53 -8.00 4.65 -12.25
N ARG A 54 -8.80 3.84 -11.56
CA ARG A 54 -9.68 2.80 -12.12
C ARG A 54 -10.60 3.34 -13.22
N GLY A 55 -11.14 4.55 -13.07
CA GLY A 55 -12.00 5.17 -14.06
C GLY A 55 -11.32 5.35 -15.43
N LYS A 56 -10.08 5.87 -15.43
CA LYS A 56 -9.29 6.06 -16.66
C LYS A 56 -8.88 4.72 -17.31
N ALA A 57 -8.76 3.67 -16.51
CA ALA A 57 -8.40 2.32 -16.96
C ALA A 57 -9.63 1.46 -17.38
N GLY A 58 -10.85 2.03 -17.40
CA GLY A 58 -12.07 1.29 -17.75
C GLY A 58 -12.63 0.42 -16.62
N GLY A 59 -12.06 0.49 -15.41
CA GLY A 59 -12.53 -0.24 -14.24
C GLY A 59 -13.73 0.39 -13.51
N VAL A 60 -14.34 1.44 -14.10
CA VAL A 60 -15.58 2.07 -13.62
C VAL A 60 -16.48 2.36 -14.81
N LYS A 61 -17.76 1.98 -14.73
CA LYS A 61 -18.75 2.20 -15.80
C LYS A 61 -20.10 2.57 -15.22
N LEU A 62 -20.74 3.58 -15.80
CA LEU A 62 -22.17 3.83 -15.60
C LEU A 62 -22.97 2.86 -16.44
N VAL A 63 -23.95 2.19 -15.85
CA VAL A 63 -24.84 1.23 -16.51
C VAL A 63 -26.31 1.60 -16.30
N SER A 64 -27.13 1.34 -17.31
CA SER A 64 -28.56 1.67 -17.31
C SER A 64 -29.44 0.42 -17.31
N THR A 65 -28.85 -0.75 -17.50
CA THR A 65 -29.55 -2.04 -17.41
C THR A 65 -28.75 -3.04 -16.59
N PRO A 66 -29.41 -4.01 -15.96
CA PRO A 66 -28.69 -5.09 -15.25
C PRO A 66 -27.80 -5.91 -16.16
N GLU A 67 -28.17 -6.09 -17.45
CA GLU A 67 -27.41 -6.83 -18.45
C GLU A 67 -26.05 -6.17 -18.72
N GLU A 68 -25.99 -4.82 -18.76
CA GLU A 68 -24.73 -4.07 -18.87
C GLU A 68 -23.83 -4.29 -17.64
N ALA A 69 -24.41 -4.46 -16.45
CA ALA A 69 -23.66 -4.79 -15.24
C ALA A 69 -23.09 -6.23 -15.31
N VAL A 70 -23.86 -7.20 -15.84
CA VAL A 70 -23.39 -8.57 -16.12
C VAL A 70 -22.24 -8.56 -17.12
N GLU A 71 -22.36 -7.81 -18.22
CA GLU A 71 -21.28 -7.67 -19.21
C GLU A 71 -20.00 -7.11 -18.60
N PHE A 72 -20.11 -6.08 -17.77
CA PHE A 72 -18.99 -5.48 -17.08
C PHE A 72 -18.33 -6.48 -16.10
N ALA A 73 -19.11 -7.20 -15.33
CA ALA A 73 -18.62 -8.23 -14.41
C ALA A 73 -17.90 -9.37 -15.14
N ASN A 74 -18.47 -9.89 -16.25
CA ASN A 74 -17.83 -10.89 -17.11
C ASN A 74 -16.54 -10.37 -17.76
N HIS A 75 -16.48 -9.06 -18.03
CA HIS A 75 -15.29 -8.47 -18.62
C HIS A 75 -14.13 -8.42 -17.61
N TRP A 76 -14.41 -8.06 -16.33
CA TRP A 76 -13.34 -7.78 -15.38
C TRP A 76 -13.02 -8.89 -14.39
N LEU A 77 -14.03 -9.66 -13.93
CA LEU A 77 -13.78 -10.73 -12.94
C LEU A 77 -12.74 -11.73 -13.44
N GLY A 78 -11.74 -12.01 -12.61
CA GLY A 78 -10.63 -12.90 -12.93
C GLY A 78 -9.56 -12.30 -13.85
N LYS A 79 -9.68 -11.03 -14.26
CA LYS A 79 -8.68 -10.33 -15.06
C LYS A 79 -7.89 -9.30 -14.24
N ARG A 80 -6.77 -8.85 -14.78
CA ARG A 80 -5.94 -7.85 -14.16
C ARG A 80 -6.23 -6.47 -14.72
N LEU A 81 -6.46 -5.51 -13.83
CA LEU A 81 -6.65 -4.10 -14.15
C LEU A 81 -5.31 -3.38 -13.99
N ILE A 82 -4.85 -2.76 -15.08
CA ILE A 82 -3.64 -1.93 -15.10
C ILE A 82 -4.07 -0.47 -15.02
N THR A 83 -3.54 0.25 -14.04
CA THR A 83 -3.73 1.69 -13.88
C THR A 83 -2.37 2.39 -13.85
N TYR A 84 -2.34 3.71 -13.82
CA TYR A 84 -1.07 4.45 -13.66
C TYR A 84 -0.42 4.28 -12.27
N GLN A 85 -1.14 3.67 -11.31
CA GLN A 85 -0.63 3.38 -9.96
C GLN A 85 -0.21 1.91 -9.76
N THR A 86 -0.46 1.04 -10.75
CA THR A 86 -0.04 -0.36 -10.70
C THR A 86 1.27 -0.55 -11.48
N ASP A 87 1.94 -1.66 -11.22
CA ASP A 87 2.98 -2.18 -12.10
C ASP A 87 2.40 -2.63 -13.47
N SER A 88 3.26 -3.13 -14.36
CA SER A 88 2.87 -3.65 -15.67
C SER A 88 1.99 -4.90 -15.61
N ASN A 89 2.01 -5.63 -14.49
CA ASN A 89 1.18 -6.82 -14.27
C ASN A 89 -0.25 -6.47 -13.88
N GLY A 90 -0.48 -5.29 -13.30
CA GLY A 90 -1.76 -4.85 -12.78
C GLY A 90 -2.24 -5.66 -11.58
N GLN A 91 -3.42 -5.35 -11.08
CA GLN A 91 -4.04 -6.01 -9.92
C GLN A 91 -5.24 -6.86 -10.33
N LEU A 92 -5.37 -8.05 -9.74
CA LEU A 92 -6.44 -8.99 -10.03
C LEU A 92 -7.79 -8.47 -9.52
N VAL A 93 -8.80 -8.47 -10.38
CA VAL A 93 -10.16 -8.08 -10.02
C VAL A 93 -10.94 -9.32 -9.55
N ASN A 94 -11.08 -9.47 -8.24
CA ASN A 94 -11.83 -10.58 -7.62
C ASN A 94 -13.28 -10.22 -7.31
N SER A 95 -13.60 -8.93 -7.30
CA SER A 95 -14.93 -8.44 -6.97
C SER A 95 -15.28 -7.16 -7.71
N ILE A 96 -16.58 -6.95 -7.91
CA ILE A 96 -17.17 -5.75 -8.51
C ILE A 96 -18.10 -5.12 -7.48
N LEU A 97 -17.99 -3.83 -7.26
CA LEU A 97 -18.96 -3.05 -6.51
C LEU A 97 -20.04 -2.56 -7.46
N VAL A 98 -21.28 -2.91 -7.21
CA VAL A 98 -22.47 -2.33 -7.84
C VAL A 98 -23.02 -1.28 -6.90
N GLU A 99 -23.23 -0.06 -7.36
CA GLU A 99 -23.59 1.08 -6.53
C GLU A 99 -24.69 1.93 -7.16
N GLU A 100 -25.58 2.48 -6.33
CA GLU A 100 -26.58 3.47 -6.77
C GLU A 100 -25.89 4.68 -7.40
N CYS A 101 -26.36 5.10 -8.58
CA CYS A 101 -25.81 6.28 -9.26
C CYS A 101 -26.15 7.56 -8.48
N THR A 102 -25.15 8.36 -8.18
CA THR A 102 -25.29 9.66 -7.50
C THR A 102 -25.30 10.78 -8.52
N ASP A 103 -26.30 11.68 -8.43
CA ASP A 103 -26.37 12.89 -9.26
C ASP A 103 -25.43 13.95 -8.70
N ILE A 104 -24.28 14.11 -9.32
CA ILE A 104 -23.19 14.99 -8.88
C ILE A 104 -23.42 16.43 -9.38
N ALA A 105 -23.35 17.40 -8.49
CA ALA A 105 -23.32 18.82 -8.82
C ALA A 105 -21.90 19.39 -8.79
N LYS A 106 -21.07 18.95 -7.81
CA LYS A 106 -19.68 19.40 -7.65
C LYS A 106 -18.84 18.29 -7.00
N GLU A 107 -17.62 18.15 -7.46
CA GLU A 107 -16.61 17.26 -6.88
C GLU A 107 -15.62 18.04 -6.03
N LEU A 108 -15.28 17.49 -4.88
CA LEU A 108 -14.36 18.03 -3.89
C LEU A 108 -13.35 16.94 -3.49
N TYR A 109 -12.23 17.37 -2.94
CA TYR A 109 -11.25 16.46 -2.34
C TYR A 109 -11.25 16.60 -0.82
N LEU A 110 -11.21 15.47 -0.12
CA LEU A 110 -11.00 15.44 1.32
C LEU A 110 -10.17 14.22 1.69
N SER A 111 -9.11 14.42 2.45
CA SER A 111 -8.34 13.33 3.04
C SER A 111 -7.88 13.64 4.46
N ALA A 112 -7.44 12.63 5.17
CA ALA A 112 -6.79 12.75 6.46
C ALA A 112 -5.56 11.83 6.50
N VAL A 113 -4.46 12.34 7.04
CA VAL A 113 -3.18 11.62 7.19
C VAL A 113 -2.56 11.94 8.55
N VAL A 114 -1.63 11.08 8.99
CA VAL A 114 -0.77 11.39 10.13
C VAL A 114 0.39 12.24 9.64
N ASP A 115 0.47 13.50 10.09
CA ASP A 115 1.64 14.34 9.88
C ASP A 115 2.66 14.10 11.00
N ARG A 116 3.79 13.53 10.62
CA ARG A 116 4.89 13.22 11.55
C ARG A 116 5.60 14.45 12.07
N GLY A 117 5.61 15.55 11.31
CA GLY A 117 6.24 16.81 11.69
C GLY A 117 5.53 17.48 12.84
N THR A 118 4.20 17.59 12.75
CA THR A 118 3.36 18.18 13.79
C THR A 118 2.82 17.19 14.82
N GLN A 119 2.97 15.88 14.56
CA GLN A 119 2.41 14.79 15.37
C GLN A 119 0.88 14.93 15.54
N ARG A 120 0.20 15.25 14.45
CA ARG A 120 -1.25 15.50 14.41
C ARG A 120 -1.88 14.72 13.24
N ILE A 121 -3.19 14.51 13.34
CA ILE A 121 -3.99 14.14 12.18
C ILE A 121 -4.21 15.42 11.39
N VAL A 122 -3.84 15.42 10.12
CA VAL A 122 -4.05 16.59 9.25
C VAL A 122 -5.11 16.26 8.22
N PHE A 123 -6.19 17.04 8.22
CA PHE A 123 -7.16 17.01 7.15
C PHE A 123 -6.68 17.89 6.00
N ILE A 124 -6.74 17.33 4.79
CA ILE A 124 -6.37 18.01 3.55
C ILE A 124 -7.65 18.13 2.72
N GLY A 125 -8.01 19.35 2.37
CA GLY A 125 -9.23 19.62 1.60
C GLY A 125 -8.95 20.50 0.40
N SER A 126 -9.66 20.24 -0.72
CA SER A 126 -9.62 21.08 -1.92
C SER A 126 -10.99 21.18 -2.58
N SER A 127 -11.27 22.35 -3.19
CA SER A 127 -12.44 22.55 -4.05
C SER A 127 -12.32 21.84 -5.41
N GLU A 128 -11.15 21.27 -5.71
CA GLU A 128 -10.85 20.47 -6.90
C GLU A 128 -10.88 18.99 -6.53
N GLY A 129 -11.92 18.28 -6.90
CA GLY A 129 -12.09 16.86 -6.65
C GLY A 129 -12.09 16.04 -7.95
N GLY A 130 -12.02 14.70 -7.83
CA GLY A 130 -12.00 13.78 -8.96
C GLY A 130 -10.72 13.86 -9.82
N VAL A 131 -9.70 14.55 -9.33
CA VAL A 131 -8.42 14.78 -10.00
C VAL A 131 -7.25 14.33 -9.10
N ASN A 132 -6.04 14.32 -9.68
CA ASN A 132 -4.83 14.04 -8.92
C ASN A 132 -4.50 15.24 -8.02
N ILE A 133 -4.54 15.06 -6.71
CA ILE A 133 -4.34 16.13 -5.74
C ILE A 133 -2.88 16.64 -5.73
N GLU A 134 -1.92 15.81 -6.09
CA GLU A 134 -0.51 16.19 -6.21
C GLU A 134 -0.33 17.24 -7.32
N GLU A 135 -1.02 17.09 -8.45
CA GLU A 135 -1.02 18.08 -9.52
C GLU A 135 -1.68 19.40 -9.08
N VAL A 136 -2.73 19.35 -8.26
CA VAL A 136 -3.35 20.54 -7.67
C VAL A 136 -2.39 21.22 -6.69
N ALA A 137 -1.66 20.43 -5.87
CA ALA A 137 -0.68 20.95 -4.93
C ALA A 137 0.50 21.66 -5.62
N GLU A 138 0.91 21.15 -6.78
CA GLU A 138 1.99 21.75 -7.57
C GLU A 138 1.54 23.02 -8.32
N ASN A 139 0.38 22.97 -8.96
CA ASN A 139 -0.07 24.03 -9.87
C ASN A 139 -0.89 25.13 -9.20
N THR A 140 -1.67 24.81 -8.16
CA THR A 140 -2.61 25.73 -7.48
C THR A 140 -2.66 25.46 -5.97
N PRO A 141 -1.52 25.57 -5.24
CA PRO A 141 -1.44 25.22 -3.81
C PRO A 141 -2.40 26.05 -2.93
N GLU A 142 -2.79 27.24 -3.37
CA GLU A 142 -3.76 28.09 -2.67
C GLU A 142 -5.18 27.49 -2.60
N LYS A 143 -5.49 26.48 -3.42
CA LYS A 143 -6.76 25.75 -3.39
C LYS A 143 -6.78 24.61 -2.39
N ILE A 144 -5.65 24.35 -1.72
CA ILE A 144 -5.53 23.26 -0.74
C ILE A 144 -5.45 23.86 0.66
N ILE A 145 -6.22 23.29 1.57
CA ILE A 145 -6.11 23.56 3.01
C ILE A 145 -5.49 22.35 3.71
N TYR A 146 -4.60 22.62 4.64
CA TYR A 146 -4.05 21.67 5.62
C TYR A 146 -4.54 22.10 7.00
N GLU A 147 -5.41 21.31 7.63
CA GLU A 147 -5.96 21.63 8.94
C GLU A 147 -5.60 20.54 9.94
N PRO A 148 -4.67 20.82 10.88
CA PRO A 148 -4.27 19.87 11.90
C PRO A 148 -5.34 19.71 12.98
N ILE A 149 -5.66 18.47 13.33
CA ILE A 149 -6.58 18.10 14.41
C ILE A 149 -5.75 17.51 15.56
N ASP A 150 -5.95 18.02 16.75
CA ASP A 150 -5.35 17.42 17.94
C ASP A 150 -6.13 16.14 18.31
N PRO A 151 -5.46 14.97 18.36
CA PRO A 151 -6.13 13.69 18.62
C PRO A 151 -6.71 13.59 20.05
N LEU A 152 -6.26 14.43 21.00
CA LEU A 152 -6.78 14.43 22.37
C LEU A 152 -8.06 15.24 22.52
N THR A 153 -8.15 16.38 21.82
CA THR A 153 -9.31 17.28 21.92
C THR A 153 -10.33 17.03 20.83
N GLY A 154 -9.92 16.34 19.76
CA GLY A 154 -10.73 16.17 18.55
C GLY A 154 -10.88 17.46 17.73
N PRO A 155 -11.68 17.43 16.67
CA PRO A 155 -11.91 18.58 15.82
C PRO A 155 -12.81 19.62 16.51
N MET A 156 -12.51 20.90 16.28
CA MET A 156 -13.27 22.03 16.78
C MET A 156 -14.12 22.69 15.67
N ASP A 157 -15.21 23.31 16.04
CA ASP A 157 -16.14 23.95 15.08
C ASP A 157 -15.47 24.96 14.16
N PHE A 158 -14.45 25.69 14.63
CA PHE A 158 -13.74 26.64 13.78
C PHE A 158 -12.94 25.96 12.67
N GLN A 159 -12.43 24.75 12.90
CA GLN A 159 -11.70 23.95 11.91
C GLN A 159 -12.64 23.48 10.81
N SER A 160 -13.84 22.99 11.18
CA SER A 160 -14.90 22.67 10.22
C SER A 160 -15.24 23.87 9.34
N ARG A 161 -15.36 25.06 9.93
CA ARG A 161 -15.64 26.31 9.18
C ARG A 161 -14.51 26.70 8.23
N LYS A 162 -13.24 26.54 8.67
CA LYS A 162 -12.07 26.81 7.82
C LYS A 162 -12.05 25.92 6.60
N ILE A 163 -12.19 24.61 6.80
CA ILE A 163 -12.23 23.63 5.69
C ILE A 163 -13.42 23.93 4.79
N SER A 164 -14.63 24.11 5.34
CA SER A 164 -15.85 24.41 4.59
C SER A 164 -15.69 25.63 3.67
N LYS A 165 -14.99 26.67 4.16
CA LYS A 165 -14.73 27.89 3.38
C LYS A 165 -13.89 27.62 2.14
N VAL A 166 -12.82 26.82 2.28
CA VAL A 166 -11.92 26.45 1.15
C VAL A 166 -12.62 25.52 0.18
N LEU A 167 -13.41 24.56 0.67
CA LEU A 167 -14.23 23.69 -0.17
C LEU A 167 -15.35 24.45 -0.91
N GLY A 168 -15.65 25.69 -0.49
CA GLY A 168 -16.72 26.51 -1.06
C GLY A 168 -18.12 25.98 -0.71
N LEU A 169 -18.29 25.46 0.50
CA LEU A 169 -19.55 24.94 1.00
C LEU A 169 -20.47 26.08 1.42
N ASP A 170 -21.76 25.98 1.08
CA ASP A 170 -22.79 26.90 1.59
C ASP A 170 -23.11 26.65 3.07
N GLY A 171 -24.06 27.44 3.64
CA GLY A 171 -24.38 27.35 5.06
C GLY A 171 -24.95 26.01 5.49
N GLU A 172 -25.74 25.32 4.64
CA GLU A 172 -26.33 24.02 4.97
C GLU A 172 -25.30 22.89 4.80
N GLN A 173 -24.48 22.96 3.73
CA GLN A 173 -23.39 22.03 3.49
C GLN A 173 -22.33 22.15 4.59
N SER A 174 -22.01 23.37 5.05
CA SER A 174 -21.10 23.60 6.19
C SER A 174 -21.62 22.98 7.48
N LYS A 175 -22.93 22.99 7.74
CA LYS A 175 -23.53 22.29 8.89
C LYS A 175 -23.41 20.77 8.74
N GLN A 176 -23.61 20.23 7.54
CA GLN A 176 -23.39 18.79 7.28
C GLN A 176 -21.91 18.43 7.52
N PHE A 177 -20.99 19.24 6.98
CA PHE A 177 -19.55 19.01 7.16
C PHE A 177 -19.11 19.08 8.63
N SER A 178 -19.70 19.99 9.42
CA SER A 178 -19.42 20.09 10.86
C SER A 178 -19.83 18.83 11.64
N LYS A 179 -20.75 18.02 11.11
CA LYS A 179 -21.07 16.71 11.68
C LYS A 179 -20.16 15.62 11.13
N MET A 180 -19.75 15.72 9.86
CA MET A 180 -18.89 14.73 9.22
C MET A 180 -17.46 14.76 9.78
N LEU A 181 -16.88 15.92 10.03
CA LEU A 181 -15.50 16.05 10.47
C LEU A 181 -15.21 15.28 11.78
N PRO A 182 -16.03 15.38 12.84
CA PRO A 182 -15.90 14.53 14.03
C PRO A 182 -16.01 13.04 13.72
N GLN A 183 -16.98 12.62 12.90
CA GLN A 183 -17.19 11.22 12.52
C GLN A 183 -15.98 10.65 11.77
N LEU A 184 -15.38 11.41 10.84
CA LEU A 184 -14.16 11.04 10.10
C LEU A 184 -12.95 10.96 11.03
N THR A 185 -12.84 11.88 11.99
CA THR A 185 -11.76 11.87 12.99
C THR A 185 -11.89 10.67 13.91
N ASP A 186 -13.09 10.37 14.38
CA ASP A 186 -13.37 9.22 15.25
C ASP A 186 -13.07 7.89 14.52
N LEU A 187 -13.51 7.76 13.28
CA LEU A 187 -13.16 6.63 12.42
C LEU A 187 -11.63 6.48 12.29
N PHE A 188 -10.94 7.60 12.02
CA PHE A 188 -9.48 7.60 11.82
C PHE A 188 -8.73 7.11 13.05
N VAL A 189 -9.12 7.59 14.24
CA VAL A 189 -8.49 7.23 15.52
C VAL A 189 -8.88 5.82 15.96
N THR A 190 -10.17 5.49 15.90
CA THR A 190 -10.70 4.20 16.42
C THR A 190 -10.15 3.00 15.67
N HIS A 191 -9.93 3.13 14.36
CA HIS A 191 -9.43 2.05 13.53
C HIS A 191 -7.97 2.18 13.13
N ASP A 192 -7.21 3.05 13.81
CA ASP A 192 -5.76 3.20 13.55
C ASP A 192 -5.45 3.45 12.07
N LEU A 193 -6.15 4.40 11.44
CA LEU A 193 -5.91 4.71 10.04
C LEU A 193 -4.57 5.45 9.87
N SER A 194 -3.88 5.17 8.79
CA SER A 194 -2.73 5.94 8.31
C SER A 194 -3.09 6.89 7.17
N LEU A 195 -4.15 6.55 6.43
CA LEU A 195 -4.76 7.37 5.37
C LEU A 195 -6.27 7.15 5.36
N LEU A 196 -7.02 8.23 5.21
CA LEU A 196 -8.42 8.25 4.82
C LEU A 196 -8.54 9.25 3.67
N GLU A 197 -9.03 8.83 2.51
CA GLU A 197 -9.22 9.70 1.34
C GLU A 197 -10.60 9.48 0.76
N ILE A 198 -11.26 10.60 0.47
CA ILE A 198 -12.56 10.68 -0.22
C ILE A 198 -12.34 11.51 -1.49
N ASN A 199 -12.13 10.84 -2.61
CA ASN A 199 -11.83 11.50 -3.88
C ASN A 199 -12.65 10.88 -5.03
N PRO A 200 -13.85 11.49 -5.31
CA PRO A 200 -14.33 12.74 -4.75
C PRO A 200 -15.24 12.61 -3.53
N LEU A 201 -15.21 13.62 -2.66
CA LEU A 201 -16.34 14.01 -1.83
C LEU A 201 -17.24 14.88 -2.73
N VAL A 202 -18.54 14.58 -2.82
CA VAL A 202 -19.38 15.30 -3.76
C VAL A 202 -20.49 16.10 -3.08
N ILE A 203 -20.88 17.20 -3.74
CA ILE A 203 -22.15 17.87 -3.49
C ILE A 203 -23.11 17.31 -4.53
N THR A 204 -24.22 16.71 -4.08
CA THR A 204 -25.27 16.19 -4.96
C THR A 204 -26.11 17.33 -5.54
N GLN A 205 -26.89 17.08 -6.62
CA GLN A 205 -27.86 18.05 -7.14
C GLN A 205 -28.88 18.49 -6.07
N GLY A 206 -29.15 17.65 -5.08
CA GLY A 206 -29.98 17.99 -3.92
C GLY A 206 -29.29 18.81 -2.84
N GLY A 207 -28.02 19.27 -3.06
CA GLY A 207 -27.26 20.11 -2.14
C GLY A 207 -26.71 19.35 -0.91
N LYS A 208 -26.65 18.03 -0.94
CA LYS A 208 -26.13 17.21 0.17
C LYS A 208 -24.69 16.79 -0.09
N LEU A 209 -23.88 16.72 0.97
CA LEU A 209 -22.57 16.10 0.93
C LEU A 209 -22.70 14.58 0.85
N HIS A 210 -21.82 13.94 0.07
CA HIS A 210 -21.85 12.50 -0.14
C HIS A 210 -20.44 11.95 -0.42
N CYS A 211 -20.06 10.85 0.25
CA CYS A 211 -18.77 10.17 0.06
C CYS A 211 -18.89 9.21 -1.14
N LEU A 212 -18.43 9.64 -2.31
CA LEU A 212 -18.58 8.86 -3.55
C LEU A 212 -17.53 7.76 -3.71
N ASP A 213 -16.32 7.97 -3.19
CA ASP A 213 -15.25 6.98 -3.15
C ASP A 213 -14.68 6.88 -1.73
N ALA A 214 -13.94 5.82 -1.46
CA ALA A 214 -13.28 5.59 -0.19
C ALA A 214 -11.93 4.88 -0.43
N LYS A 215 -10.84 5.50 0.01
CA LYS A 215 -9.52 4.88 0.08
C LYS A 215 -9.04 4.97 1.52
N ILE A 216 -8.88 3.81 2.14
CA ILE A 216 -8.49 3.69 3.55
C ILE A 216 -7.27 2.78 3.66
N ASN A 217 -6.25 3.29 4.37
CA ASN A 217 -5.10 2.50 4.77
C ASN A 217 -5.05 2.43 6.30
N ILE A 218 -4.82 1.23 6.80
CA ILE A 218 -4.69 0.94 8.23
C ILE A 218 -3.20 0.85 8.57
N ASP A 219 -2.81 1.34 9.74
CA ASP A 219 -1.48 1.09 10.27
C ASP A 219 -1.32 -0.41 10.57
N SER A 220 -0.46 -1.07 9.80
CA SER A 220 -0.23 -2.52 9.93
C SER A 220 0.29 -2.90 11.33
N ASN A 221 0.97 -1.99 12.02
CA ASN A 221 1.43 -2.22 13.39
C ASN A 221 0.28 -2.28 14.42
N ALA A 222 -0.90 -1.79 14.07
CA ALA A 222 -2.08 -1.80 14.94
C ALA A 222 -3.04 -2.99 14.69
N LEU A 223 -2.82 -3.80 13.66
CA LEU A 223 -3.74 -4.87 13.26
C LEU A 223 -4.00 -5.89 14.38
N TYR A 224 -3.04 -6.13 15.27
CA TYR A 224 -3.21 -7.04 16.42
C TYR A 224 -4.38 -6.65 17.35
N ARG A 225 -4.79 -5.38 17.36
CA ARG A 225 -5.93 -4.86 18.13
C ARG A 225 -7.16 -4.54 17.26
N GLN A 226 -7.10 -4.82 15.97
CA GLN A 226 -8.16 -4.56 14.98
C GLN A 226 -8.57 -5.87 14.26
N PRO A 227 -9.09 -6.91 14.98
CA PRO A 227 -9.33 -8.21 14.38
C PRO A 227 -10.41 -8.19 13.27
N GLU A 228 -11.43 -7.33 13.39
CA GLU A 228 -12.46 -7.17 12.35
C GLU A 228 -11.86 -6.58 11.08
N ILE A 229 -10.97 -5.59 11.21
CA ILE A 229 -10.27 -4.99 10.08
C ILE A 229 -9.28 -5.98 9.48
N GLN A 230 -8.54 -6.71 10.31
CA GLN A 230 -7.60 -7.73 9.84
C GLN A 230 -8.29 -8.82 9.00
N ALA A 231 -9.54 -9.18 9.34
CA ALA A 231 -10.34 -10.12 8.55
C ALA A 231 -10.74 -9.59 7.15
N MET A 232 -10.62 -8.28 6.91
CA MET A 232 -10.87 -7.64 5.61
C MET A 232 -9.64 -7.67 4.68
N HIS A 233 -8.50 -8.20 5.14
CA HIS A 233 -7.26 -8.26 4.36
C HIS A 233 -7.42 -9.13 3.11
N ASP A 234 -7.02 -8.60 1.95
CA ASP A 234 -6.99 -9.31 0.67
C ASP A 234 -5.54 -9.47 0.18
N PRO A 235 -4.89 -10.62 0.48
CA PRO A 235 -3.51 -10.86 0.06
C PRO A 235 -3.34 -10.94 -1.46
N SER A 236 -4.41 -11.15 -2.23
CA SER A 236 -4.35 -11.22 -3.70
C SER A 236 -4.01 -9.88 -4.36
N GLN A 237 -4.10 -8.78 -3.58
CA GLN A 237 -3.81 -7.42 -4.02
C GLN A 237 -2.38 -6.97 -3.67
N GLU A 238 -1.62 -7.81 -2.98
CA GLU A 238 -0.24 -7.55 -2.57
C GLU A 238 0.75 -8.31 -3.45
N ASP A 239 2.02 -7.90 -3.42
CA ASP A 239 3.09 -8.71 -4.01
C ASP A 239 3.17 -10.05 -3.25
N PRO A 240 3.11 -11.20 -3.93
CA PRO A 240 3.16 -12.50 -3.26
C PRO A 240 4.40 -12.68 -2.37
N ARG A 241 5.53 -12.05 -2.73
CA ARG A 241 6.77 -12.09 -1.95
C ARG A 241 6.65 -11.29 -0.65
N GLU A 242 5.98 -10.12 -0.70
CA GLU A 242 5.71 -9.31 0.50
C GLU A 242 4.77 -10.04 1.45
N SER A 243 3.72 -10.66 0.93
CA SER A 243 2.79 -11.48 1.71
C SER A 243 3.49 -12.69 2.33
N GLU A 244 4.34 -13.42 1.58
CA GLU A 244 5.11 -14.55 2.10
C GLU A 244 6.13 -14.10 3.15
N ALA A 245 6.79 -12.95 2.95
CA ALA A 245 7.71 -12.37 3.91
C ALA A 245 7.01 -12.06 5.25
N ALA A 246 5.83 -11.45 5.19
CA ALA A 246 5.03 -11.12 6.38
C ALA A 246 4.66 -12.37 7.19
N LEU A 247 4.31 -13.48 6.54
CA LEU A 247 4.04 -14.78 7.19
C LEU A 247 5.26 -15.36 7.92
N ASN A 248 6.47 -14.93 7.57
CA ASN A 248 7.74 -15.37 8.15
C ASN A 248 8.39 -14.31 9.06
N ASP A 249 7.65 -13.29 9.48
CA ASP A 249 8.14 -12.15 10.28
C ASP A 249 9.34 -11.43 9.64
N LEU A 250 9.39 -11.36 8.32
CA LEU A 250 10.40 -10.64 7.56
C LEU A 250 9.83 -9.31 7.05
N SER A 251 10.62 -8.24 7.10
CA SER A 251 10.29 -6.98 6.46
C SER A 251 10.85 -6.98 5.03
N TYR A 252 9.97 -7.12 4.05
CA TYR A 252 10.31 -7.17 2.62
C TYR A 252 9.51 -6.12 1.85
N VAL A 253 10.15 -5.43 0.93
CA VAL A 253 9.52 -4.56 -0.06
C VAL A 253 10.15 -4.85 -1.42
N SER A 254 9.32 -5.12 -2.42
CA SER A 254 9.75 -5.33 -3.80
C SER A 254 10.10 -4.00 -4.47
N LEU A 255 11.19 -3.97 -5.26
CA LEU A 255 11.65 -2.82 -6.02
C LEU A 255 12.00 -3.26 -7.47
N ASP A 256 12.17 -2.27 -8.36
CA ASP A 256 12.39 -2.51 -9.81
C ASP A 256 13.86 -2.68 -10.19
N GLY A 257 14.67 -3.31 -9.35
CA GLY A 257 16.09 -3.51 -9.59
C GLY A 257 16.49 -4.94 -9.93
N ASN A 258 17.81 -5.17 -10.00
CA ASN A 258 18.41 -6.47 -10.31
C ASN A 258 19.44 -6.94 -9.28
N ILE A 259 19.62 -6.20 -8.19
CA ILE A 259 20.53 -6.55 -7.08
C ILE A 259 19.67 -6.91 -5.87
N GLY A 260 19.56 -8.18 -5.55
CA GLY A 260 18.87 -8.64 -4.35
C GLY A 260 19.63 -8.22 -3.09
N CYS A 261 18.92 -7.68 -2.10
CA CYS A 261 19.53 -7.17 -0.86
C CYS A 261 19.02 -7.94 0.35
N MET A 262 19.93 -8.42 1.22
CA MET A 262 19.62 -9.00 2.52
C MET A 262 20.46 -8.34 3.60
N VAL A 263 19.80 -7.74 4.58
CA VAL A 263 20.43 -6.89 5.60
C VAL A 263 19.79 -7.16 6.97
N ASN A 264 20.47 -6.84 8.06
CA ASN A 264 19.87 -6.83 9.38
C ASN A 264 19.77 -5.40 9.93
N GLY A 265 18.54 -4.91 10.02
CA GLY A 265 18.21 -3.57 10.48
C GLY A 265 17.91 -2.59 9.34
N ALA A 266 16.78 -1.90 9.45
CA ALA A 266 16.26 -1.02 8.41
C ALA A 266 17.21 0.12 8.01
N GLY A 267 17.93 0.69 8.99
CA GLY A 267 18.92 1.75 8.71
C GLY A 267 20.08 1.25 7.86
N LEU A 268 20.59 0.02 8.15
CA LEU A 268 21.65 -0.59 7.36
C LEU A 268 21.14 -0.97 5.97
N ALA A 269 19.88 -1.41 5.85
CA ALA A 269 19.26 -1.71 4.56
C ALA A 269 19.18 -0.46 3.68
N MET A 270 18.69 0.66 4.21
CA MET A 270 18.64 1.94 3.47
C MET A 270 20.04 2.40 3.04
N GLY A 271 21.01 2.39 3.97
CA GLY A 271 22.40 2.76 3.64
C GLY A 271 23.06 1.83 2.59
N THR A 272 22.69 0.53 2.60
CA THR A 272 23.16 -0.42 1.59
C THR A 272 22.56 -0.11 0.21
N MET A 273 21.27 0.17 0.14
CA MET A 273 20.59 0.55 -1.10
C MET A 273 21.11 1.88 -1.64
N ASP A 274 21.35 2.87 -0.78
CA ASP A 274 21.94 4.15 -1.17
C ASP A 274 23.36 3.96 -1.74
N THR A 275 24.15 3.07 -1.13
CA THR A 275 25.51 2.75 -1.62
C THR A 275 25.46 2.05 -2.98
N ILE A 276 24.52 1.12 -3.19
CA ILE A 276 24.28 0.50 -4.51
C ILE A 276 23.93 1.57 -5.55
N LYS A 277 22.99 2.48 -5.21
CA LYS A 277 22.61 3.59 -6.10
C LYS A 277 23.76 4.54 -6.39
N TYR A 278 24.63 4.81 -5.42
CA TYR A 278 25.81 5.65 -5.61
C TYR A 278 26.76 5.09 -6.68
N PHE A 279 26.80 3.76 -6.86
CA PHE A 279 27.57 3.10 -7.91
C PHE A 279 26.75 2.78 -9.17
N ASP A 280 25.63 3.48 -9.40
CA ASP A 280 24.73 3.30 -10.53
C ASP A 280 24.08 1.90 -10.62
N GLY A 281 23.94 1.22 -9.49
CA GLY A 281 23.21 -0.04 -9.38
C GLY A 281 21.74 0.14 -9.06
N SER A 282 20.96 -0.93 -9.16
CA SER A 282 19.52 -0.93 -8.89
C SER A 282 19.13 -2.04 -7.92
N PRO A 283 18.79 -1.70 -6.64
CA PRO A 283 18.28 -2.67 -5.68
C PRO A 283 16.95 -3.28 -6.15
N ALA A 284 16.82 -4.62 -6.06
CA ALA A 284 15.61 -5.36 -6.41
C ALA A 284 14.60 -5.42 -5.26
N ASN A 285 15.08 -5.23 -4.03
CA ASN A 285 14.24 -5.29 -2.84
C ASN A 285 14.89 -4.59 -1.64
N PHE A 286 14.03 -4.19 -0.69
CA PHE A 286 14.40 -4.00 0.71
C PHE A 286 14.15 -5.31 1.43
N LEU A 287 15.07 -5.82 2.24
CA LEU A 287 14.83 -6.95 3.13
C LEU A 287 15.64 -6.82 4.41
N ASP A 288 14.93 -6.77 5.53
CA ASP A 288 15.50 -6.79 6.88
C ASP A 288 15.16 -8.12 7.57
N VAL A 289 16.20 -8.92 7.88
CA VAL A 289 16.05 -10.18 8.60
C VAL A 289 15.91 -10.00 10.12
N GLY A 290 16.07 -8.76 10.61
CA GLY A 290 15.97 -8.40 12.02
C GLY A 290 17.18 -8.80 12.88
N GLY A 291 17.20 -8.31 14.11
CA GLY A 291 18.29 -8.50 15.06
C GLY A 291 18.37 -9.90 15.72
N THR A 292 17.34 -10.74 15.54
CA THR A 292 17.25 -12.11 16.10
C THR A 292 17.13 -13.17 15.02
N ALA A 293 17.76 -12.94 13.86
CA ALA A 293 17.68 -13.84 12.73
C ALA A 293 18.20 -15.25 13.09
N THR A 294 17.37 -16.25 12.79
CA THR A 294 17.72 -17.67 12.87
C THR A 294 18.16 -18.18 11.50
N GLN A 295 18.85 -19.32 11.45
CA GLN A 295 19.24 -19.97 10.19
C GLN A 295 18.02 -20.19 9.26
N ASP A 296 16.87 -20.62 9.80
CA ASP A 296 15.63 -20.86 9.04
C ASP A 296 15.08 -19.54 8.44
N ARG A 297 15.05 -18.45 9.22
CA ARG A 297 14.61 -17.13 8.71
C ARG A 297 15.52 -16.60 7.61
N VAL A 298 16.85 -16.77 7.77
CA VAL A 298 17.83 -16.37 6.75
C VAL A 298 17.63 -17.18 5.47
N SER A 299 17.44 -18.50 5.59
CA SER A 299 17.16 -19.36 4.44
C SER A 299 15.88 -18.92 3.70
N LYS A 300 14.81 -18.65 4.42
CA LYS A 300 13.54 -18.15 3.83
C LYS A 300 13.73 -16.80 3.17
N ALA A 301 14.40 -15.85 3.84
CA ALA A 301 14.70 -14.53 3.30
C ALA A 301 15.49 -14.63 1.98
N PHE A 302 16.50 -15.48 1.94
CA PHE A 302 17.31 -15.67 0.75
C PHE A 302 16.51 -16.30 -0.40
N LYS A 303 15.62 -17.25 -0.11
CA LYS A 303 14.72 -17.84 -1.10
C LYS A 303 13.73 -16.82 -1.70
N LEU A 304 13.21 -15.91 -0.86
CA LEU A 304 12.34 -14.82 -1.33
C LEU A 304 13.04 -13.91 -2.33
N ILE A 305 14.32 -13.56 -2.08
CA ILE A 305 15.11 -12.78 -3.02
C ILE A 305 15.29 -13.53 -4.34
N LEU A 306 15.61 -14.84 -4.26
CA LEU A 306 15.86 -15.68 -5.44
C LEU A 306 14.58 -16.02 -6.24
N ALA A 307 13.41 -15.83 -5.66
CA ALA A 307 12.15 -15.99 -6.38
C ALA A 307 11.90 -14.87 -7.38
N ASP A 308 12.66 -13.78 -7.32
CA ASP A 308 12.59 -12.69 -8.29
C ASP A 308 13.45 -13.04 -9.53
N PRO A 309 12.84 -13.21 -10.72
CA PRO A 309 13.56 -13.56 -11.95
C PRO A 309 14.50 -12.46 -12.46
N GLU A 310 14.31 -11.21 -12.03
CA GLU A 310 15.15 -10.08 -12.43
C GLU A 310 16.44 -10.00 -11.62
N VAL A 311 16.54 -10.71 -10.48
CA VAL A 311 17.72 -10.68 -9.63
C VAL A 311 18.88 -11.44 -10.30
N ARG A 312 19.99 -10.74 -10.50
CA ARG A 312 21.24 -11.24 -11.13
C ARG A 312 22.36 -11.47 -10.16
N VAL A 313 22.33 -10.83 -9.01
CA VAL A 313 23.29 -10.95 -7.92
C VAL A 313 22.61 -10.67 -6.59
N VAL A 314 23.06 -11.32 -5.52
CA VAL A 314 22.59 -11.01 -4.16
C VAL A 314 23.72 -10.34 -3.38
N LEU A 315 23.42 -9.19 -2.77
CA LEU A 315 24.27 -8.54 -1.78
C LEU A 315 23.73 -8.79 -0.38
N VAL A 316 24.51 -9.50 0.42
CA VAL A 316 24.27 -9.71 1.85
C VAL A 316 25.16 -8.78 2.65
N ASN A 317 24.58 -7.89 3.45
CA ASN A 317 25.33 -6.97 4.30
C ASN A 317 24.83 -7.08 5.75
N ILE A 318 25.61 -7.73 6.58
CA ILE A 318 25.27 -8.02 7.99
C ILE A 318 26.25 -7.32 8.92
N PHE A 319 25.67 -6.59 9.87
CA PHE A 319 26.40 -6.08 11.02
C PHE A 319 25.97 -6.84 12.28
N GLY A 320 26.83 -7.75 12.72
CA GLY A 320 26.56 -8.65 13.86
C GLY A 320 26.76 -7.95 15.21
N GLY A 321 25.81 -7.15 15.63
CA GLY A 321 25.71 -6.70 17.01
C GLY A 321 25.15 -7.84 17.88
N ILE A 322 23.85 -8.10 17.74
CA ILE A 322 23.11 -9.20 18.39
C ILE A 322 23.13 -10.44 17.51
N VAL A 323 22.99 -10.25 16.19
CA VAL A 323 23.02 -11.35 15.20
C VAL A 323 24.39 -11.99 15.13
N ARG A 324 24.42 -13.31 15.03
CA ARG A 324 25.65 -14.08 14.84
C ARG A 324 25.90 -14.34 13.36
N CYS A 325 27.02 -13.86 12.86
CA CYS A 325 27.40 -13.99 11.44
C CYS A 325 27.60 -15.45 10.98
N ASP A 326 28.00 -16.36 11.87
CA ASP A 326 28.10 -17.79 11.58
C ASP A 326 26.74 -18.41 11.24
N LEU A 327 25.68 -18.08 11.99
CA LEU A 327 24.29 -18.52 11.68
C LEU A 327 23.77 -17.96 10.37
N ILE A 328 24.14 -16.72 10.04
CA ILE A 328 23.82 -16.13 8.74
C ILE A 328 24.50 -16.93 7.61
N ALA A 329 25.78 -17.19 7.73
CA ALA A 329 26.55 -17.96 6.75
C ALA A 329 25.94 -19.36 6.52
N GLU A 330 25.62 -20.08 7.59
CA GLU A 330 24.95 -21.39 7.52
C GLU A 330 23.59 -21.29 6.82
N GLY A 331 22.78 -20.27 7.14
CA GLY A 331 21.46 -20.03 6.51
C GLY A 331 21.56 -19.76 5.01
N ILE A 332 22.54 -18.96 4.59
CA ILE A 332 22.81 -18.69 3.17
C ILE A 332 23.19 -19.97 2.44
N LEU A 333 24.12 -20.76 2.99
CA LEU A 333 24.58 -22.01 2.37
C LEU A 333 23.44 -23.03 2.29
N ALA A 334 22.60 -23.13 3.33
CA ALA A 334 21.43 -23.99 3.31
C ALA A 334 20.47 -23.60 2.18
N ALA A 335 20.18 -22.31 2.00
CA ALA A 335 19.32 -21.82 0.93
C ALA A 335 19.92 -22.07 -0.45
N ILE A 336 21.21 -21.78 -0.66
CA ILE A 336 21.93 -22.03 -1.93
C ILE A 336 21.85 -23.50 -2.31
N LYS A 337 22.05 -24.39 -1.35
CA LYS A 337 22.00 -25.84 -1.57
C LYS A 337 20.59 -26.34 -1.91
N GLU A 338 19.58 -25.80 -1.25
CA GLU A 338 18.18 -26.23 -1.44
C GLU A 338 17.60 -25.73 -2.77
N VAL A 339 17.90 -24.48 -3.13
CA VAL A 339 17.37 -23.84 -4.35
C VAL A 339 18.23 -24.16 -5.58
N GLY A 340 19.49 -24.55 -5.41
CA GLY A 340 20.40 -24.78 -6.54
C GLY A 340 20.80 -23.48 -7.25
N VAL A 341 21.18 -22.47 -6.48
CA VAL A 341 21.45 -21.10 -6.96
C VAL A 341 22.62 -21.06 -7.93
N SER A 342 22.44 -20.39 -9.06
CA SER A 342 23.45 -20.16 -10.10
C SER A 342 23.89 -18.69 -10.25
N ILE A 343 23.36 -17.78 -9.42
CA ILE A 343 23.73 -16.36 -9.44
C ILE A 343 24.80 -16.05 -8.40
N PRO A 344 25.71 -15.09 -8.66
CA PRO A 344 26.75 -14.72 -7.71
C PRO A 344 26.18 -14.11 -6.43
N VAL A 345 26.85 -14.37 -5.32
CA VAL A 345 26.50 -13.82 -4.00
C VAL A 345 27.69 -13.04 -3.45
N VAL A 346 27.47 -11.76 -3.16
CA VAL A 346 28.46 -10.92 -2.49
C VAL A 346 28.09 -10.79 -1.03
N VAL A 347 29.00 -11.07 -0.12
CA VAL A 347 28.73 -11.09 1.32
C VAL A 347 29.71 -10.17 2.05
N ARG A 348 29.15 -9.29 2.87
CA ARG A 348 29.91 -8.53 3.87
C ARG A 348 29.38 -8.88 5.24
N LEU A 349 30.23 -9.44 6.09
CA LEU A 349 29.98 -9.75 7.48
C LEU A 349 30.87 -8.94 8.38
N GLU A 350 30.32 -8.30 9.40
CA GLU A 350 31.08 -7.56 10.41
C GLU A 350 30.44 -7.78 11.79
N GLY A 351 31.27 -7.81 12.84
CA GLY A 351 30.84 -7.94 14.23
C GLY A 351 30.90 -9.38 14.74
N ASN A 352 29.87 -9.80 15.50
CA ASN A 352 29.87 -11.05 16.26
C ASN A 352 30.03 -12.28 15.35
N ASN A 353 31.12 -13.08 15.56
CA ASN A 353 31.48 -14.27 14.77
C ASN A 353 31.67 -14.00 13.25
N ALA A 354 32.04 -12.77 12.85
CA ALA A 354 32.24 -12.44 11.44
C ALA A 354 33.36 -13.32 10.79
N ASP A 355 34.49 -13.52 11.49
CA ASP A 355 35.56 -14.35 10.99
C ASP A 355 35.14 -15.82 10.81
N ILE A 356 34.33 -16.34 11.74
CA ILE A 356 33.80 -17.72 11.66
C ILE A 356 32.85 -17.82 10.46
N GLY A 357 31.92 -16.85 10.31
CA GLY A 357 30.99 -16.82 9.19
C GLY A 357 31.71 -16.73 7.85
N SER A 358 32.73 -15.86 7.74
CA SER A 358 33.54 -15.72 6.53
C SER A 358 34.31 -17.02 6.16
N ASN A 359 34.84 -17.75 7.15
CA ASN A 359 35.49 -19.04 6.94
C ASN A 359 34.50 -20.09 6.45
N ILE A 360 33.30 -20.19 7.05
CA ILE A 360 32.23 -21.09 6.62
C ILE A 360 31.88 -20.85 5.14
N LEU A 361 31.76 -19.56 4.73
CA LEU A 361 31.48 -19.22 3.34
C LEU A 361 32.64 -19.55 2.39
N ALA A 362 33.89 -19.32 2.81
CA ALA A 362 35.09 -19.58 2.01
C ALA A 362 35.34 -21.05 1.78
N GLU A 363 35.03 -21.93 2.76
CA GLU A 363 35.14 -23.39 2.65
C GLU A 363 34.04 -24.05 1.80
N SER A 364 33.00 -23.27 1.43
CA SER A 364 31.91 -23.75 0.60
C SER A 364 32.29 -23.88 -0.87
N SER A 365 31.58 -24.74 -1.61
CA SER A 365 31.70 -24.83 -3.08
C SER A 365 30.86 -23.82 -3.82
N ALA A 366 30.20 -22.92 -3.11
CA ALA A 366 29.32 -21.89 -3.71
C ALA A 366 30.12 -20.70 -4.25
N GLU A 367 29.63 -20.07 -5.29
CA GLU A 367 30.25 -18.87 -5.90
C GLU A 367 29.96 -17.62 -5.06
N ILE A 368 30.70 -17.47 -3.95
CA ILE A 368 30.54 -16.40 -2.98
C ILE A 368 31.78 -15.51 -2.95
N VAL A 369 31.55 -14.20 -3.04
CA VAL A 369 32.59 -13.17 -2.89
C VAL A 369 32.44 -12.52 -1.52
N SER A 370 33.38 -12.77 -0.59
CA SER A 370 33.37 -12.16 0.74
C SER A 370 34.26 -10.91 0.75
N LEU A 371 33.71 -9.79 1.25
CA LEU A 371 34.38 -8.49 1.31
C LEU A 371 34.19 -7.83 2.68
N ASN A 372 35.17 -7.00 3.09
CA ASN A 372 35.21 -6.50 4.47
C ASN A 372 34.50 -5.14 4.64
N ASN A 373 34.33 -4.36 3.59
CA ASN A 373 33.66 -3.06 3.66
C ASN A 373 32.45 -2.99 2.72
N LEU A 374 31.50 -2.11 3.04
CA LEU A 374 30.25 -1.98 2.29
C LEU A 374 30.48 -1.38 0.89
N GLU A 375 31.40 -0.44 0.76
CA GLU A 375 31.68 0.23 -0.52
C GLU A 375 32.17 -0.76 -1.57
N ASP A 376 33.17 -1.60 -1.22
CA ASP A 376 33.70 -2.64 -2.11
C ASP A 376 32.64 -3.72 -2.41
N ALA A 377 31.83 -4.08 -1.41
CA ALA A 377 30.77 -5.07 -1.59
C ALA A 377 29.68 -4.57 -2.55
N ALA A 378 29.22 -3.34 -2.38
CA ALA A 378 28.23 -2.73 -3.26
C ALA A 378 28.78 -2.56 -4.69
N LYS A 379 30.01 -2.05 -4.84
CA LYS A 379 30.68 -1.92 -6.13
C LYS A 379 30.81 -3.26 -6.85
N LYS A 380 31.19 -4.32 -6.10
CA LYS A 380 31.30 -5.68 -6.66
C LYS A 380 29.93 -6.23 -7.08
N ALA A 381 28.89 -6.03 -6.27
CA ALA A 381 27.54 -6.43 -6.63
C ALA A 381 27.07 -5.71 -7.90
N VAL A 382 27.30 -4.40 -8.02
CA VAL A 382 26.96 -3.64 -9.24
C VAL A 382 27.74 -4.14 -10.47
N GLU A 383 29.04 -4.48 -10.31
CA GLU A 383 29.82 -5.09 -11.39
C GLU A 383 29.22 -6.40 -11.89
N LEU A 384 28.80 -7.28 -10.95
CA LEU A 384 28.26 -8.59 -11.26
C LEU A 384 26.79 -8.57 -11.74
N SER A 385 26.09 -7.46 -11.56
CA SER A 385 24.70 -7.30 -12.00
C SER A 385 24.53 -6.88 -13.46
N LYS A 386 25.64 -6.46 -14.10
CA LYS A 386 25.70 -6.03 -15.52
C LYS A 386 25.80 -7.21 -16.46
#